data_0f89efadda2b6fcbefa19007d2bbc849
#
_entry.id   0f89efadda2b6fcbefa19007d2bbc849
#
_cell.length_a   1.000
_cell.length_b   1.000
_cell.length_c   1.000
_cell.angle_alpha   90.00
_cell.angle_beta   90.00
_cell.angle_gamma   90.00
#
_symmetry.space_group_name_H-M   'P 1'
#
loop_
_entity.id
_entity.type
_entity.pdbx_description
1 polymer ?
#
loop_
_entity_poly.entity_id
_entity_poly.type
_entity_poly.pdbx_seq_one_letter_code
_entity_poly.pdbx_strand_id
1 'polypeptide(L)'
;MMSVKRTLMWVALILMAVVGIIVVTTSWYTVDESEQAVVITFGQADETIQDSGLHFKLPWPIQSVEILSKETYSLQFGYKQNPDGTVEAFDKETKMITGDENIVLTDLVVQWRIVDPKKYLFSSQEPRAILHNATSSAIRSIIGSSTIDEALTDGKADIEAETRELLVSLIEKYDIGIGVVGVKLQDVEVP
;
A
#
# COMPACT_ATOMS: atom_id res chain seq x y z
N MET A 1 -14.87 -60.86 -9.54
CA MET A 1 -14.87 -59.70 -10.43
C MET A 1 -15.89 -58.69 -9.92
N MET A 2 -15.47 -57.56 -9.37
CA MET A 2 -16.41 -56.46 -9.03
C MET A 2 -17.01 -55.97 -10.33
N SER A 3 -18.34 -55.83 -10.39
CA SER A 3 -18.97 -55.32 -11.59
C SER A 3 -18.50 -53.88 -11.87
N VAL A 4 -18.27 -53.50 -13.11
CA VAL A 4 -17.81 -52.18 -13.55
C VAL A 4 -18.63 -51.06 -12.93
N LYS A 5 -19.94 -51.27 -12.74
CA LYS A 5 -20.82 -50.32 -12.03
C LYS A 5 -20.43 -50.06 -10.58
N ARG A 6 -19.96 -51.12 -9.87
CA ARG A 6 -19.55 -51.01 -8.45
C ARG A 6 -18.22 -50.29 -8.30
N THR A 7 -17.30 -50.52 -9.21
CA THR A 7 -16.03 -49.79 -9.27
C THR A 7 -16.24 -48.32 -9.60
N LEU A 8 -17.07 -48.00 -10.57
CA LEU A 8 -17.47 -46.62 -10.90
C LEU A 8 -18.11 -45.91 -9.70
N MET A 9 -18.97 -46.58 -8.95
CA MET A 9 -19.63 -46.05 -7.74
C MET A 9 -18.62 -45.69 -6.65
N TRP A 10 -17.63 -46.58 -6.40
CA TRP A 10 -16.58 -46.33 -5.42
C TRP A 10 -15.66 -45.16 -5.86
N VAL A 11 -15.31 -45.07 -7.14
CA VAL A 11 -14.54 -43.95 -7.68
C VAL A 11 -15.30 -42.64 -7.51
N ALA A 12 -16.59 -42.59 -7.81
CA ALA A 12 -17.43 -41.43 -7.62
C ALA A 12 -17.52 -41.00 -6.14
N LEU A 13 -17.64 -41.97 -5.23
CA LEU A 13 -17.65 -41.71 -3.77
C LEU A 13 -16.34 -41.13 -3.27
N ILE A 14 -15.22 -41.68 -3.71
CA ILE A 14 -13.88 -41.17 -3.37
C ILE A 14 -13.71 -39.76 -3.91
N LEU A 15 -14.08 -39.52 -5.16
CA LEU A 15 -13.99 -38.21 -5.79
C LEU A 15 -14.87 -37.17 -5.06
N MET A 16 -16.08 -37.53 -4.66
CA MET A 16 -16.98 -36.70 -3.85
C MET A 16 -16.37 -36.40 -2.47
N ALA A 17 -15.76 -37.41 -1.81
CA ALA A 17 -15.09 -37.22 -0.53
C ALA A 17 -13.87 -36.25 -0.64
N VAL A 18 -13.06 -36.42 -1.69
CA VAL A 18 -11.92 -35.51 -1.96
C VAL A 18 -12.40 -34.07 -2.18
N VAL A 19 -13.44 -33.88 -3.01
CA VAL A 19 -14.04 -32.56 -3.23
C VAL A 19 -14.58 -31.98 -1.90
N GLY A 20 -15.27 -32.80 -1.11
CA GLY A 20 -15.77 -32.37 0.20
C GLY A 20 -14.66 -31.90 1.16
N ILE A 21 -13.52 -32.61 1.19
CA ILE A 21 -12.36 -32.22 2.00
C ILE A 21 -11.77 -30.88 1.50
N ILE A 22 -11.62 -30.72 0.19
CA ILE A 22 -11.12 -29.46 -0.41
C ILE A 22 -12.05 -28.31 -0.04
N VAL A 23 -13.36 -28.49 -0.18
CA VAL A 23 -14.34 -27.45 0.19
C VAL A 23 -14.19 -27.08 1.66
N VAL A 24 -14.14 -28.01 2.57
CA VAL A 24 -14.04 -27.73 4.01
C VAL A 24 -12.74 -27.02 4.36
N THR A 25 -11.60 -27.44 3.79
CA THR A 25 -10.29 -26.87 4.11
C THR A 25 -10.05 -25.50 3.50
N THR A 26 -10.73 -25.13 2.42
CA THR A 26 -10.57 -23.84 1.71
C THR A 26 -11.66 -22.83 1.99
N SER A 27 -12.67 -23.16 2.79
CA SER A 27 -13.85 -22.31 3.01
C SER A 27 -13.76 -21.39 4.22
N TRP A 28 -12.63 -21.32 4.90
CA TRP A 28 -12.44 -20.45 6.07
C TRP A 28 -11.08 -19.74 6.03
N TYR A 29 -11.02 -18.58 6.68
CA TYR A 29 -9.82 -17.78 6.86
C TYR A 29 -9.92 -16.96 8.14
N THR A 30 -8.80 -16.48 8.64
CA THR A 30 -8.73 -15.64 9.84
C THR A 30 -8.21 -14.26 9.46
N VAL A 31 -8.74 -13.24 10.13
CA VAL A 31 -8.29 -11.85 10.02
C VAL A 31 -7.84 -11.39 11.39
N ASP A 32 -6.62 -10.90 11.51
CA ASP A 32 -6.08 -10.35 12.76
C ASP A 32 -6.57 -8.90 12.97
N GLU A 33 -6.44 -8.38 14.22
CA GLU A 33 -6.86 -7.00 14.54
C GLU A 33 -6.12 -5.94 13.71
N SER A 34 -4.86 -6.21 13.37
CA SER A 34 -4.00 -5.37 12.53
C SER A 34 -4.23 -5.55 11.02
N GLU A 35 -5.19 -6.39 10.64
CA GLU A 35 -5.45 -6.76 9.26
C GLU A 35 -6.87 -6.40 8.83
N GLN A 36 -7.05 -6.35 7.53
CA GLN A 36 -8.32 -6.21 6.85
C GLN A 36 -8.32 -7.09 5.61
N ALA A 37 -9.47 -7.65 5.27
CA ALA A 37 -9.56 -8.59 4.16
C ALA A 37 -10.52 -8.07 3.09
N VAL A 38 -10.17 -8.31 1.83
CA VAL A 38 -11.06 -8.09 0.69
C VAL A 38 -11.45 -9.44 0.12
N VAL A 39 -12.73 -9.73 0.12
CA VAL A 39 -13.29 -10.91 -0.52
C VAL A 39 -13.52 -10.60 -1.99
N ILE A 40 -12.93 -11.42 -2.84
CA ILE A 40 -12.97 -11.28 -4.30
C ILE A 40 -13.79 -12.44 -4.85
N THR A 41 -14.94 -12.15 -5.45
CA THR A 41 -15.83 -13.14 -6.06
C THR A 41 -15.72 -13.06 -7.57
N PHE A 42 -15.26 -14.14 -8.22
CA PHE A 42 -15.02 -14.20 -9.68
C PHE A 42 -14.19 -13.03 -10.23
N GLY A 43 -13.19 -12.55 -9.46
CA GLY A 43 -12.30 -11.45 -9.85
C GLY A 43 -12.84 -10.04 -9.56
N GLN A 44 -14.03 -9.91 -8.98
CA GLN A 44 -14.58 -8.64 -8.53
C GLN A 44 -14.48 -8.50 -7.02
N ALA A 45 -14.06 -7.33 -6.55
CA ALA A 45 -14.07 -7.03 -5.11
C ALA A 45 -15.53 -6.89 -4.64
N ASP A 46 -15.95 -7.80 -3.78
CA ASP A 46 -17.31 -7.87 -3.27
C ASP A 46 -17.41 -7.15 -1.93
N GLU A 47 -16.80 -7.68 -0.90
CA GLU A 47 -16.92 -7.20 0.48
C GLU A 47 -15.54 -6.91 1.10
N THR A 48 -15.47 -5.85 1.92
CA THR A 48 -14.31 -5.55 2.76
C THR A 48 -14.64 -5.90 4.20
N ILE A 49 -13.85 -6.80 4.79
CA ILE A 49 -14.00 -7.27 6.16
C ILE A 49 -12.93 -6.61 7.01
N GLN A 50 -13.35 -5.84 8.00
CA GLN A 50 -12.49 -5.12 8.93
C GLN A 50 -12.48 -5.74 10.33
N ASP A 51 -13.42 -6.64 10.60
CA ASP A 51 -13.54 -7.31 11.89
C ASP A 51 -12.54 -8.46 11.98
N SER A 52 -11.85 -8.54 13.12
CA SER A 52 -10.96 -9.65 13.43
C SER A 52 -11.74 -10.92 13.77
N GLY A 53 -11.15 -12.07 13.47
CA GLY A 53 -11.73 -13.36 13.81
C GLY A 53 -11.76 -14.35 12.66
N LEU A 54 -12.59 -15.37 12.84
CA LEU A 54 -12.81 -16.42 11.87
C LEU A 54 -13.95 -16.05 10.92
N HIS A 55 -13.66 -16.06 9.63
CA HIS A 55 -14.62 -15.78 8.57
C HIS A 55 -14.73 -16.95 7.60
N PHE A 56 -15.91 -17.05 6.97
CA PHE A 56 -16.18 -18.08 5.98
C PHE A 56 -16.26 -17.46 4.58
N LYS A 57 -15.79 -18.22 3.60
CA LYS A 57 -15.86 -17.86 2.18
C LYS A 57 -16.24 -19.08 1.35
N LEU A 58 -16.66 -18.86 0.13
CA LEU A 58 -16.83 -19.95 -0.83
C LEU A 58 -15.46 -20.50 -1.28
N PRO A 59 -15.37 -21.83 -1.53
CA PRO A 59 -14.12 -22.44 -1.92
C PRO A 59 -13.59 -21.90 -3.26
N TRP A 60 -12.28 -21.93 -3.41
CA TRP A 60 -11.67 -21.65 -4.71
C TRP A 60 -12.24 -22.60 -5.78
N PRO A 61 -12.54 -22.13 -7.01
CA PRO A 61 -12.17 -20.85 -7.61
C PRO A 61 -13.24 -19.74 -7.50
N ILE A 62 -14.31 -19.91 -6.72
CA ILE A 62 -15.42 -18.96 -6.65
C ILE A 62 -15.00 -17.69 -5.92
N GLN A 63 -14.40 -17.84 -4.73
CA GLN A 63 -13.92 -16.72 -3.93
C GLN A 63 -12.43 -16.86 -3.58
N SER A 64 -11.73 -15.74 -3.64
CA SER A 64 -10.40 -15.55 -3.06
C SER A 64 -10.45 -14.42 -2.02
N VAL A 65 -9.45 -14.38 -1.14
CA VAL A 65 -9.33 -13.34 -0.11
C VAL A 65 -7.91 -12.79 -0.16
N GLU A 66 -7.82 -11.45 -0.20
CA GLU A 66 -6.58 -10.72 -0.06
C GLU A 66 -6.56 -10.04 1.30
N ILE A 67 -5.54 -10.34 2.09
CA ILE A 67 -5.35 -9.78 3.44
C ILE A 67 -4.34 -8.65 3.35
N LEU A 68 -4.71 -7.49 3.89
CA LEU A 68 -3.92 -6.27 3.89
C LEU A 68 -3.76 -5.77 5.33
N SER A 69 -2.56 -5.28 5.67
CA SER A 69 -2.33 -4.68 6.98
C SER A 69 -2.99 -3.30 7.08
N LYS A 70 -3.53 -3.00 8.28
CA LYS A 70 -3.99 -1.65 8.69
C LYS A 70 -2.87 -0.77 9.23
N GLU A 71 -1.67 -1.33 9.38
CA GLU A 71 -0.53 -0.63 9.95
C GLU A 71 -0.09 0.56 9.09
N THR A 72 0.67 1.43 9.71
CA THR A 72 1.28 2.58 9.02
C THR A 72 2.59 2.14 8.39
N TYR A 73 2.69 2.36 7.08
CA TYR A 73 3.89 2.14 6.29
C TYR A 73 4.69 3.43 6.17
N SER A 74 6.00 3.28 5.93
CA SER A 74 6.90 4.39 5.62
C SER A 74 7.38 4.30 4.18
N LEU A 75 7.22 5.40 3.44
CA LEU A 75 7.81 5.60 2.13
C LEU A 75 9.01 6.53 2.29
N GLN A 76 10.20 6.02 2.04
CA GLN A 76 11.44 6.81 1.98
C GLN A 76 11.54 7.45 0.60
N PHE A 77 11.79 8.76 0.55
CA PHE A 77 11.97 9.52 -0.68
C PHE A 77 13.35 10.17 -0.68
N GLY A 78 14.08 9.98 -1.76
CA GLY A 78 15.43 10.50 -1.92
C GLY A 78 16.54 9.61 -1.35
N TYR A 79 16.20 8.66 -0.51
CA TYR A 79 17.15 7.71 0.05
C TYR A 79 16.52 6.34 0.27
N LYS A 80 17.36 5.35 0.47
CA LYS A 80 16.96 4.01 0.87
C LYS A 80 17.85 3.53 2.00
N GLN A 81 17.25 3.21 3.12
CA GLN A 81 17.94 2.56 4.23
C GLN A 81 17.90 1.05 4.05
N ASN A 82 19.07 0.44 3.92
CA ASN A 82 19.21 -1.01 3.80
C ASN A 82 19.15 -1.68 5.18
N PRO A 83 18.84 -3.01 5.26
CA PRO A 83 18.80 -3.76 6.51
C PRO A 83 20.14 -3.82 7.26
N ASP A 84 21.26 -3.61 6.56
CA ASP A 84 22.61 -3.55 7.12
C ASP A 84 22.96 -2.19 7.76
N GLY A 85 22.01 -1.24 7.73
CA GLY A 85 22.17 0.12 8.24
C GLY A 85 22.83 1.10 7.28
N THR A 86 23.22 0.67 6.08
CA THR A 86 23.74 1.57 5.04
C THR A 86 22.63 2.41 4.43
N VAL A 87 22.92 3.67 4.11
CA VAL A 87 21.99 4.59 3.43
C VAL A 87 22.48 4.81 2.02
N GLU A 88 21.64 4.55 1.06
CA GLU A 88 21.86 4.83 -0.36
C GLU A 88 21.07 6.07 -0.74
N ALA A 89 21.76 7.15 -1.12
CA ALA A 89 21.12 8.40 -1.53
C ALA A 89 20.85 8.40 -3.04
N PHE A 90 19.72 8.97 -3.43
CA PHE A 90 19.32 9.13 -4.84
C PHE A 90 19.35 10.61 -5.24
N ASP A 91 20.54 11.15 -5.52
CA ASP A 91 20.77 12.58 -5.82
C ASP A 91 19.83 13.15 -6.90
N LYS A 92 19.38 12.33 -7.85
CA LYS A 92 18.44 12.78 -8.89
C LYS A 92 17.04 13.06 -8.37
N GLU A 93 16.66 12.41 -7.28
CA GLU A 93 15.34 12.59 -6.65
C GLU A 93 15.37 13.73 -5.64
N THR A 94 16.46 13.82 -4.85
CA THR A 94 16.63 14.79 -3.76
C THR A 94 16.90 16.21 -4.26
N LYS A 95 17.57 16.34 -5.41
CA LYS A 95 17.96 17.64 -5.95
C LYS A 95 16.78 18.47 -6.40
N MET A 96 16.59 19.63 -5.77
CA MET A 96 15.51 20.57 -6.04
C MET A 96 16.03 21.99 -6.12
N ILE A 97 15.24 22.87 -6.74
CA ILE A 97 15.54 24.30 -6.87
C ILE A 97 14.49 25.05 -6.05
N THR A 98 14.94 25.91 -5.14
CA THR A 98 14.10 26.81 -4.33
C THR A 98 13.59 27.98 -5.14
N GLY A 99 12.59 28.70 -4.61
CA GLY A 99 12.02 29.87 -5.28
C GLY A 99 12.99 31.04 -5.46
N ASP A 100 14.07 31.09 -4.68
CA ASP A 100 15.18 32.05 -4.78
C ASP A 100 16.39 31.51 -5.58
N GLU A 101 16.14 30.50 -6.45
CA GLU A 101 17.10 29.93 -7.42
C GLU A 101 18.32 29.22 -6.80
N ASN A 102 18.23 28.78 -5.55
CA ASN A 102 19.23 27.96 -4.91
C ASN A 102 18.98 26.47 -5.12
N ILE A 103 20.03 25.64 -5.05
CA ILE A 103 19.92 24.19 -5.14
C ILE A 103 19.99 23.62 -3.73
N VAL A 104 19.02 22.74 -3.41
CA VAL A 104 18.98 21.99 -2.17
C VAL A 104 18.82 20.49 -2.45
N LEU A 105 19.35 19.67 -1.55
CA LEU A 105 19.10 18.24 -1.49
C LEU A 105 18.09 18.01 -0.35
N THR A 106 16.97 17.37 -0.64
CA THR A 106 15.88 17.20 0.33
C THR A 106 15.41 15.77 0.37
N ASP A 107 15.58 15.15 1.53
CA ASP A 107 15.10 13.80 1.84
C ASP A 107 13.90 13.87 2.76
N LEU A 108 12.93 12.98 2.54
CA LEU A 108 11.75 12.92 3.38
C LEU A 108 11.20 11.49 3.55
N VAL A 109 10.39 11.33 4.59
CA VAL A 109 9.61 10.13 4.85
C VAL A 109 8.13 10.48 4.85
N VAL A 110 7.36 9.73 4.07
CA VAL A 110 5.90 9.79 4.09
C VAL A 110 5.38 8.61 4.87
N GLN A 111 4.64 8.87 5.93
CA GLN A 111 3.86 7.88 6.65
C GLN A 111 2.49 7.77 6.02
N TRP A 112 2.09 6.55 5.65
CA TRP A 112 0.84 6.29 4.97
C TRP A 112 0.25 4.95 5.40
N ARG A 113 -1.06 4.79 5.19
CA ARG A 113 -1.77 3.54 5.47
C ARG A 113 -2.83 3.26 4.40
N ILE A 114 -3.29 2.01 4.35
CA ILE A 114 -4.40 1.61 3.49
C ILE A 114 -5.71 1.96 4.22
N VAL A 115 -6.49 2.90 3.64
CA VAL A 115 -7.79 3.33 4.19
C VAL A 115 -8.96 2.68 3.48
N ASP A 116 -8.81 2.38 2.18
CA ASP A 116 -9.79 1.64 1.39
C ASP A 116 -9.07 0.49 0.66
N PRO A 117 -9.14 -0.74 1.21
CA PRO A 117 -8.47 -1.90 0.64
C PRO A 117 -8.94 -2.24 -0.77
N LYS A 118 -10.22 -2.03 -1.06
CA LYS A 118 -10.81 -2.30 -2.37
C LYS A 118 -10.21 -1.38 -3.43
N LYS A 119 -10.14 -0.08 -3.15
CA LYS A 119 -9.50 0.88 -4.05
C LYS A 119 -8.00 0.62 -4.18
N TYR A 120 -7.32 0.30 -3.09
CA TYR A 120 -5.89 -0.01 -3.10
C TYR A 120 -5.54 -1.17 -4.04
N LEU A 121 -6.36 -2.23 -4.07
CA LEU A 121 -6.13 -3.41 -4.91
C LEU A 121 -6.58 -3.24 -6.36
N PHE A 122 -7.63 -2.44 -6.61
CA PHE A 122 -8.30 -2.45 -7.91
C PHE A 122 -8.28 -1.12 -8.66
N SER A 123 -7.98 0.03 -8.02
CA SER A 123 -7.93 1.32 -8.72
C SER A 123 -6.64 1.50 -9.53
N SER A 124 -5.55 0.83 -9.16
CA SER A 124 -4.26 0.95 -9.84
C SER A 124 -3.45 -0.33 -9.71
N GLN A 125 -2.58 -0.58 -10.69
CA GLN A 125 -1.63 -1.69 -10.63
C GLN A 125 -0.51 -1.44 -9.62
N GLU A 126 -0.09 -0.18 -9.47
CA GLU A 126 1.04 0.22 -8.61
C GLU A 126 0.69 1.45 -7.74
N PRO A 127 -0.17 1.32 -6.73
CA PRO A 127 -0.58 2.45 -5.91
C PRO A 127 0.59 3.08 -5.13
N ARG A 128 1.62 2.31 -4.78
CA ARG A 128 2.84 2.83 -4.15
C ARG A 128 3.66 3.72 -5.08
N ALA A 129 3.75 3.38 -6.36
CA ALA A 129 4.44 4.21 -7.35
C ALA A 129 3.70 5.54 -7.57
N ILE A 130 2.36 5.52 -7.55
CA ILE A 130 1.56 6.75 -7.61
C ILE A 130 1.82 7.62 -6.38
N LEU A 131 1.85 7.04 -5.17
CA LEU A 131 2.19 7.77 -3.95
C LEU A 131 3.58 8.39 -4.04
N HIS A 132 4.59 7.65 -4.49
CA HIS A 132 5.96 8.14 -4.67
C HIS A 132 6.02 9.32 -5.64
N ASN A 133 5.37 9.20 -6.81
CA ASN A 133 5.33 10.26 -7.81
C ASN A 133 4.56 11.50 -7.31
N ALA A 134 3.45 11.30 -6.61
CA ALA A 134 2.70 12.38 -5.97
C ALA A 134 3.55 13.09 -4.90
N THR A 135 4.31 12.34 -4.11
CA THR A 135 5.25 12.89 -3.11
C THR A 135 6.32 13.75 -3.80
N SER A 136 6.93 13.23 -4.87
CA SER A 136 7.91 13.99 -5.67
C SER A 136 7.33 15.30 -6.20
N SER A 137 6.09 15.25 -6.70
CA SER A 137 5.41 16.44 -7.23
C SER A 137 5.10 17.45 -6.13
N ALA A 138 4.59 16.98 -4.99
CA ALA A 138 4.22 17.83 -3.86
C ALA A 138 5.43 18.55 -3.27
N ILE A 139 6.49 17.82 -2.91
CA ILE A 139 7.68 18.43 -2.29
C ILE A 139 8.38 19.40 -3.25
N ARG A 140 8.50 19.07 -4.54
CA ARG A 140 9.08 19.97 -5.54
C ARG A 140 8.30 21.26 -5.71
N SER A 141 6.97 21.18 -5.62
CA SER A 141 6.11 22.35 -5.70
C SER A 141 6.32 23.28 -4.51
N ILE A 142 6.38 22.71 -3.30
CA ILE A 142 6.54 23.50 -2.07
C ILE A 142 7.94 24.08 -1.96
N ILE A 143 8.99 23.27 -2.16
CA ILE A 143 10.39 23.77 -2.17
C ILE A 143 10.58 24.83 -3.26
N GLY A 144 9.99 24.66 -4.44
CA GLY A 144 10.05 25.64 -5.53
C GLY A 144 9.35 26.97 -5.24
N SER A 145 8.49 27.03 -4.23
CA SER A 145 7.86 28.27 -3.74
C SER A 145 8.49 28.82 -2.45
N SER A 146 9.37 28.06 -1.79
CA SER A 146 10.06 28.43 -0.55
C SER A 146 11.44 29.02 -0.83
N THR A 147 11.98 29.79 0.11
CA THR A 147 13.37 30.26 0.09
C THR A 147 14.31 29.22 0.70
N ILE A 148 15.61 29.33 0.39
CA ILE A 148 16.60 28.45 0.98
C ILE A 148 16.69 28.59 2.50
N ASP A 149 16.53 29.80 3.03
CA ASP A 149 16.54 30.06 4.46
C ASP A 149 15.38 29.37 5.17
N GLU A 150 14.16 29.38 4.61
CA GLU A 150 13.01 28.65 5.11
C GLU A 150 13.25 27.14 5.11
N ALA A 151 13.82 26.60 4.03
CA ALA A 151 14.10 25.19 3.89
C ALA A 151 15.15 24.66 4.89
N LEU A 152 16.15 25.48 5.23
CA LEU A 152 17.26 25.10 6.13
C LEU A 152 16.98 25.35 7.61
N THR A 153 16.05 26.23 7.95
CA THR A 153 15.85 26.74 9.32
C THR A 153 14.45 26.45 9.86
N ASP A 154 13.77 27.47 10.38
CA ASP A 154 12.48 27.36 11.09
C ASP A 154 11.30 27.02 10.16
N GLY A 155 11.44 27.18 8.84
CA GLY A 155 10.41 26.90 7.85
C GLY A 155 10.17 25.41 7.58
N LYS A 156 11.01 24.50 8.10
CA LYS A 156 10.84 23.04 7.88
C LYS A 156 9.47 22.53 8.27
N ALA A 157 8.92 22.99 9.40
CA ALA A 157 7.61 22.56 9.87
C ALA A 157 6.46 23.00 8.93
N ASP A 158 6.57 24.21 8.39
CA ASP A 158 5.60 24.74 7.44
C ASP A 158 5.70 24.00 6.10
N ILE A 159 6.90 23.74 5.61
CA ILE A 159 7.16 22.93 4.40
C ILE A 159 6.60 21.53 4.57
N GLU A 160 6.80 20.85 5.72
CA GLU A 160 6.21 19.55 6.02
C GLU A 160 4.67 19.59 5.97
N ALA A 161 4.07 20.61 6.60
CA ALA A 161 2.62 20.78 6.67
C ALA A 161 2.00 21.05 5.29
N GLU A 162 2.56 21.98 4.52
CA GLU A 162 2.11 22.32 3.18
C GLU A 162 2.30 21.15 2.19
N THR A 163 3.46 20.47 2.27
CA THR A 163 3.71 19.25 1.46
C THR A 163 2.68 18.17 1.78
N ARG A 164 2.38 17.96 3.07
CA ARG A 164 1.37 16.99 3.49
C ARG A 164 -0.02 17.37 2.95
N GLU A 165 -0.42 18.63 3.06
CA GLU A 165 -1.73 19.11 2.59
C GLU A 165 -1.86 18.91 1.07
N LEU A 166 -0.86 19.32 0.30
CA LEU A 166 -0.84 19.13 -1.13
C LEU A 166 -0.84 17.65 -1.52
N LEU A 167 -0.04 16.82 -0.84
CA LEU A 167 0.02 15.38 -1.07
C LEU A 167 -1.33 14.71 -0.77
N VAL A 168 -1.99 15.06 0.33
CA VAL A 168 -3.33 14.55 0.66
C VAL A 168 -4.31 14.86 -0.46
N SER A 169 -4.34 16.13 -0.94
CA SER A 169 -5.23 16.54 -2.02
C SER A 169 -4.99 15.79 -3.33
N LEU A 170 -3.72 15.48 -3.65
CA LEU A 170 -3.35 14.70 -4.84
C LEU A 170 -3.80 13.24 -4.70
N ILE A 171 -3.57 12.62 -3.53
CA ILE A 171 -3.93 11.22 -3.29
C ILE A 171 -5.46 11.04 -3.26
N GLU A 172 -6.20 11.98 -2.70
CA GLU A 172 -7.66 11.99 -2.75
C GLU A 172 -8.18 12.08 -4.20
N LYS A 173 -7.55 12.92 -5.02
CA LYS A 173 -7.89 13.05 -6.45
C LYS A 173 -7.60 11.79 -7.25
N TYR A 174 -6.51 11.06 -6.93
CA TYR A 174 -6.18 9.79 -7.58
C TYR A 174 -7.03 8.62 -7.09
N ASP A 175 -7.64 8.74 -5.93
CA ASP A 175 -8.59 7.77 -5.35
C ASP A 175 -8.06 6.32 -5.31
N ILE A 176 -6.83 6.15 -4.86
CA ILE A 176 -6.10 4.87 -4.83
C ILE A 176 -6.19 4.12 -3.50
N GLY A 177 -7.08 4.51 -2.60
CA GLY A 177 -7.30 3.84 -1.32
C GLY A 177 -6.19 4.02 -0.28
N ILE A 178 -5.27 4.98 -0.50
CA ILE A 178 -4.20 5.35 0.43
C ILE A 178 -4.59 6.58 1.23
N GLY A 179 -4.28 6.58 2.53
CA GLY A 179 -4.35 7.75 3.40
C GLY A 179 -2.96 8.16 3.87
N VAL A 180 -2.62 9.43 3.69
CA VAL A 180 -1.36 10.02 4.17
C VAL A 180 -1.52 10.40 5.64
N VAL A 181 -0.69 9.84 6.51
CA VAL A 181 -0.68 10.10 7.96
C VAL A 181 0.19 11.31 8.28
N GLY A 182 1.40 11.35 7.71
CA GLY A 182 2.36 12.42 7.96
C GLY A 182 3.44 12.50 6.90
N VAL A 183 4.06 13.66 6.82
CA VAL A 183 5.28 13.91 6.03
C VAL A 183 6.32 14.47 6.98
N LYS A 184 7.55 13.96 6.91
CA LYS A 184 8.67 14.39 7.73
C LYS A 184 9.90 14.59 6.84
N LEU A 185 10.45 15.78 6.86
CA LEU A 185 11.77 16.05 6.27
C LEU A 185 12.84 15.38 7.14
N GLN A 186 13.69 14.58 6.52
CA GLN A 186 14.82 13.95 7.20
C GLN A 186 16.03 14.88 7.19
N ASP A 187 16.44 15.26 6.00
CA ASP A 187 17.54 16.19 5.83
C ASP A 187 17.25 17.21 4.72
N VAL A 188 17.82 18.40 4.86
CA VAL A 188 17.84 19.43 3.85
C VAL A 188 19.25 20.01 3.84
N GLU A 189 19.99 19.76 2.78
CA GLU A 189 21.39 20.15 2.64
C GLU A 189 21.62 21.00 1.38
N VAL A 190 22.68 21.77 1.40
CA VAL A 190 23.20 22.47 0.22
C VAL A 190 24.26 21.56 -0.41
N PRO A 191 24.25 21.32 -1.74
CA PRO A 191 25.20 20.45 -2.42
C PRO A 191 26.63 20.98 -2.44
#